data_9a5cc7bf7e39413c20dedb7c67bc2f01
#
_entry.id   9a5cc7bf7e39413c20dedb7c67bc2f01
#
_cell.length_a   1.000
_cell.length_b   1.000
_cell.length_c   1.000
_cell.angle_alpha   90.00
_cell.angle_beta   90.00
_cell.angle_gamma   90.00
#
_symmetry.space_group_name_H-M   'P 1'
#
loop_
_entity.id
_entity.type
_entity.pdbx_description
1 polymer ?
#
loop_
_entity_poly.entity_id
_entity_poly.type
_entity_poly.pdbx_seq_one_letter_code
_entity_poly.pdbx_strand_id
1 'polypeptide(L)'
;MGDRFKTDQEEFWAGRFGDDYIARNTGDALLGSNISLLSKILGRCPHGQSLIEFGANIGMNLRAIRALRPGLELDAIEINATAVEQLRAWGGANRIHHASILDFQPDRTWDIVLIKGVLIHINPDFLPQVYESLFRASNRYILVVEYYNPTPVEIIYRGHSGRLFKRDFAGELLDKFPSLRVVDYGFVWHRDPVFPQDDSTWFVLEKIAR
;
A
#
# COMPACT_ATOMS: atom_id res chain seq x y z
N MET A 1 -31.54 -3.77 0.73
CA MET A 1 -30.22 -4.37 0.92
C MET A 1 -29.26 -3.18 0.82
N GLY A 2 -28.63 -2.78 1.91
CA GLY A 2 -27.62 -1.73 1.85
C GLY A 2 -26.42 -2.21 1.03
N ASP A 3 -25.88 -1.33 0.19
CA ASP A 3 -24.72 -1.65 -0.61
C ASP A 3 -23.59 -2.13 0.31
N ARG A 4 -23.06 -3.30 0.03
CA ARG A 4 -21.96 -3.93 0.80
C ARG A 4 -20.68 -3.10 0.71
N PHE A 5 -20.53 -2.30 -0.35
CA PHE A 5 -19.38 -1.48 -0.66
C PHE A 5 -19.79 -0.02 -0.85
N LYS A 6 -18.93 0.91 -0.47
CA LYS A 6 -19.16 2.36 -0.60
C LYS A 6 -18.87 2.88 -2.00
N THR A 7 -18.03 2.16 -2.75
CA THR A 7 -17.56 2.58 -4.07
C THR A 7 -17.49 1.40 -5.04
N ASP A 8 -17.63 1.69 -6.33
CA ASP A 8 -17.43 0.71 -7.39
C ASP A 8 -16.00 0.14 -7.41
N GLN A 9 -15.03 0.90 -6.90
CA GLN A 9 -13.64 0.46 -6.80
C GLN A 9 -13.50 -0.63 -5.74
N GLU A 10 -14.19 -0.51 -4.60
CA GLU A 10 -14.20 -1.58 -3.58
C GLU A 10 -14.81 -2.86 -4.12
N GLU A 11 -15.96 -2.79 -4.80
CA GLU A 11 -16.61 -3.95 -5.41
C GLU A 11 -15.70 -4.61 -6.46
N PHE A 12 -15.04 -3.80 -7.28
CA PHE A 12 -14.11 -4.27 -8.32
C PHE A 12 -12.94 -5.07 -7.72
N TRP A 13 -12.32 -4.57 -6.64
CA TRP A 13 -11.17 -5.22 -6.00
C TRP A 13 -11.56 -6.37 -5.08
N ALA A 14 -12.73 -6.30 -4.43
CA ALA A 14 -13.25 -7.39 -3.60
C ALA A 14 -13.80 -8.57 -4.43
N GLY A 15 -14.10 -8.34 -5.71
CA GLY A 15 -14.70 -9.31 -6.61
C GLY A 15 -13.70 -10.01 -7.53
N ARG A 16 -14.25 -10.53 -8.64
CA ARG A 16 -13.53 -11.36 -9.61
C ARG A 16 -12.25 -10.72 -10.15
N PHE A 17 -12.24 -9.41 -10.38
CA PHE A 17 -11.03 -8.75 -10.89
C PHE A 17 -9.87 -8.86 -9.89
N GLY A 18 -10.16 -8.69 -8.59
CA GLY A 18 -9.18 -8.91 -7.52
C GLY A 18 -8.68 -10.35 -7.48
N ASP A 19 -9.57 -11.34 -7.64
CA ASP A 19 -9.19 -12.76 -7.71
C ASP A 19 -8.25 -13.02 -8.91
N ASP A 20 -8.59 -12.52 -10.10
CA ASP A 20 -7.75 -12.64 -11.29
C ASP A 20 -6.41 -11.90 -11.14
N TYR A 21 -6.36 -10.83 -10.35
CA TYR A 21 -5.14 -10.08 -10.06
C TYR A 21 -4.15 -10.90 -9.22
N ILE A 22 -4.63 -11.72 -8.29
CA ILE A 22 -3.80 -12.59 -7.44
C ILE A 22 -2.90 -13.47 -8.29
N ALA A 23 -3.48 -14.13 -9.31
CA ALA A 23 -2.74 -15.06 -10.19
C ALA A 23 -1.59 -14.39 -10.96
N ARG A 24 -1.68 -13.08 -11.20
CA ARG A 24 -0.67 -12.30 -11.93
C ARG A 24 0.40 -11.68 -11.03
N ASN A 25 0.16 -11.63 -9.72
CA ASN A 25 1.01 -10.91 -8.76
C ASN A 25 1.57 -11.87 -7.71
N THR A 26 2.25 -12.91 -8.18
CA THR A 26 2.87 -13.94 -7.35
C THR A 26 4.22 -14.36 -7.97
N GLY A 27 4.99 -15.16 -7.24
CA GLY A 27 6.23 -15.79 -7.71
C GLY A 27 7.51 -15.11 -7.24
N ASP A 28 8.62 -15.85 -7.42
CA ASP A 28 9.93 -15.49 -6.87
C ASP A 28 10.52 -14.22 -7.50
N ALA A 29 10.26 -13.98 -8.79
CA ALA A 29 10.74 -12.79 -9.48
C ALA A 29 10.13 -11.50 -8.86
N LEU A 30 8.82 -11.52 -8.58
CA LEU A 30 8.16 -10.41 -7.90
C LEU A 30 8.68 -10.24 -6.47
N LEU A 31 8.88 -11.35 -5.76
CA LEU A 31 9.46 -11.32 -4.42
C LEU A 31 10.86 -10.68 -4.43
N GLY A 32 11.72 -11.07 -5.36
CA GLY A 32 13.06 -10.49 -5.54
C GLY A 32 13.02 -8.99 -5.81
N SER A 33 12.12 -8.55 -6.70
CA SER A 33 11.92 -7.13 -7.01
C SER A 33 11.40 -6.35 -5.79
N ASN A 34 10.47 -6.93 -5.02
CA ASN A 34 9.98 -6.31 -3.78
C ASN A 34 11.08 -6.24 -2.71
N ILE A 35 11.93 -7.26 -2.57
CA ILE A 35 13.09 -7.24 -1.65
C ILE A 35 14.04 -6.09 -2.05
N SER A 36 14.37 -5.96 -3.34
CA SER A 36 15.25 -4.89 -3.83
C SER A 36 14.72 -3.50 -3.52
N LEU A 37 13.43 -3.25 -3.78
CA LEU A 37 12.79 -1.97 -3.49
C LEU A 37 12.69 -1.72 -1.98
N LEU A 38 12.14 -2.68 -1.24
CA LEU A 38 11.84 -2.50 0.18
C LEU A 38 13.10 -2.45 1.04
N SER A 39 14.22 -3.04 0.60
CA SER A 39 15.52 -2.88 1.30
C SER A 39 15.98 -1.42 1.33
N LYS A 40 15.79 -0.69 0.22
CA LYS A 40 16.11 0.75 0.13
C LYS A 40 15.22 1.58 1.04
N ILE A 41 13.89 1.33 0.97
CA ILE A 41 12.87 2.09 1.69
C ILE A 41 12.99 1.85 3.21
N LEU A 42 13.07 0.59 3.63
CA LEU A 42 13.16 0.23 5.06
C LEU A 42 14.49 0.63 5.70
N GLY A 43 15.54 0.79 4.91
CA GLY A 43 16.80 1.36 5.38
C GLY A 43 16.68 2.79 5.89
N ARG A 44 15.60 3.50 5.51
CA ARG A 44 15.25 4.85 6.00
C ARG A 44 14.39 4.84 7.26
N CYS A 45 13.95 3.65 7.71
CA CYS A 45 13.11 3.46 8.89
C CYS A 45 13.81 2.55 9.94
N PRO A 46 14.97 2.94 10.47
CA PRO A 46 15.84 2.02 11.25
C PRO A 46 15.22 1.57 12.57
N HIS A 47 14.34 2.36 13.18
CA HIS A 47 13.81 2.13 14.52
C HIS A 47 12.39 1.55 14.55
N GLY A 48 11.77 1.25 13.39
CA GLY A 48 10.43 0.67 13.37
C GLY A 48 10.41 -0.75 13.91
N GLN A 49 9.48 -1.09 14.80
CA GLN A 49 9.26 -2.42 15.37
C GLN A 49 7.96 -3.06 14.87
N SER A 50 7.06 -2.27 14.33
CA SER A 50 5.75 -2.69 13.82
C SER A 50 5.44 -2.04 12.47
N LEU A 51 4.78 -2.80 11.59
CA LEU A 51 4.35 -2.33 10.28
C LEU A 51 2.95 -2.84 9.97
N ILE A 52 2.12 -1.98 9.40
CA ILE A 52 0.86 -2.37 8.77
C ILE A 52 0.88 -2.01 7.29
N GLU A 53 0.42 -2.94 6.44
CA GLU A 53 0.23 -2.71 5.01
C GLU A 53 -1.25 -2.53 4.69
N PHE A 54 -1.59 -1.44 4.01
CA PHE A 54 -2.92 -1.12 3.51
C PHE A 54 -3.07 -1.67 2.09
N GLY A 55 -3.95 -2.67 1.91
CA GLY A 55 -4.13 -3.39 0.64
C GLY A 55 -3.02 -4.41 0.38
N ALA A 56 -2.85 -5.35 1.29
CA ALA A 56 -1.72 -6.29 1.29
C ALA A 56 -1.81 -7.39 0.22
N ASN A 57 -2.98 -7.60 -0.40
CA ASN A 57 -3.22 -8.73 -1.28
C ASN A 57 -2.77 -10.05 -0.62
N ILE A 58 -2.08 -10.93 -1.31
CA ILE A 58 -1.53 -12.19 -0.77
C ILE A 58 -0.23 -12.02 0.03
N GLY A 59 0.17 -10.77 0.34
CA GLY A 59 1.29 -10.45 1.20
C GLY A 59 2.68 -10.50 0.55
N MET A 60 2.81 -10.28 -0.75
CA MET A 60 4.12 -10.34 -1.42
C MET A 60 5.11 -9.28 -0.91
N ASN A 61 4.62 -8.07 -0.54
CA ASN A 61 5.44 -7.07 0.12
C ASN A 61 5.80 -7.49 1.55
N LEU A 62 4.82 -8.01 2.31
CA LEU A 62 5.06 -8.49 3.68
C LEU A 62 6.05 -9.67 3.71
N ARG A 63 6.03 -10.57 2.72
CA ARG A 63 7.03 -11.64 2.56
C ARG A 63 8.43 -11.08 2.34
N ALA A 64 8.57 -10.06 1.50
CA ALA A 64 9.84 -9.36 1.29
C ALA A 64 10.33 -8.67 2.57
N ILE A 65 9.42 -7.99 3.27
CA ILE A 65 9.72 -7.32 4.56
C ILE A 65 10.14 -8.35 5.62
N ARG A 66 9.46 -9.48 5.71
CA ARG A 66 9.81 -10.57 6.64
C ARG A 66 11.21 -11.12 6.38
N ALA A 67 11.59 -11.26 5.10
CA ALA A 67 12.94 -11.69 4.72
C ALA A 67 14.01 -10.65 5.11
N LEU A 68 13.72 -9.36 4.98
CA LEU A 68 14.63 -8.27 5.31
C LEU A 68 14.72 -7.99 6.82
N ARG A 69 13.61 -8.11 7.54
CA ARG A 69 13.48 -7.77 8.96
C ARG A 69 12.64 -8.83 9.69
N PRO A 70 13.23 -10.02 10.02
CA PRO A 70 12.48 -11.15 10.58
C PRO A 70 11.74 -10.85 11.89
N GLY A 71 12.24 -9.91 12.69
CA GLY A 71 11.66 -9.54 13.98
C GLY A 71 10.55 -8.46 13.92
N LEU A 72 10.25 -7.92 12.72
CA LEU A 72 9.24 -6.86 12.60
C LEU A 72 7.83 -7.44 12.80
N GLU A 73 7.01 -6.83 13.66
CA GLU A 73 5.59 -7.16 13.75
C GLU A 73 4.88 -6.69 12.47
N LEU A 74 4.16 -7.60 11.80
CA LEU A 74 3.54 -7.34 10.50
C LEU A 74 2.03 -7.53 10.58
N ASP A 75 1.28 -6.46 10.32
CA ASP A 75 -0.17 -6.48 10.20
C ASP A 75 -0.60 -6.12 8.76
N ALA A 76 -1.80 -6.50 8.38
CA ALA A 76 -2.33 -6.31 7.04
C ALA A 76 -3.80 -5.91 7.03
N ILE A 77 -4.20 -5.11 6.05
CA ILE A 77 -5.60 -4.86 5.68
C ILE A 77 -5.77 -5.32 4.24
N GLU A 78 -6.80 -6.10 3.97
CA GLU A 78 -7.13 -6.58 2.63
C GLU A 78 -8.64 -6.75 2.49
N ILE A 79 -9.19 -6.28 1.35
CA ILE A 79 -10.63 -6.33 1.07
C ILE A 79 -11.06 -7.62 0.37
N ASN A 80 -10.14 -8.23 -0.42
CA ASN A 80 -10.45 -9.43 -1.21
C ASN A 80 -10.36 -10.69 -0.35
N ALA A 81 -11.46 -11.45 -0.27
CA ALA A 81 -11.55 -12.64 0.57
C ALA A 81 -10.55 -13.74 0.19
N THR A 82 -10.36 -13.98 -1.13
CA THR A 82 -9.42 -14.99 -1.63
C THR A 82 -7.98 -14.63 -1.27
N ALA A 83 -7.62 -13.35 -1.39
CA ALA A 83 -6.30 -12.85 -0.97
C ALA A 83 -6.08 -13.01 0.53
N VAL A 84 -7.08 -12.69 1.35
CA VAL A 84 -7.03 -12.86 2.81
C VAL A 84 -6.80 -14.32 3.21
N GLU A 85 -7.46 -15.28 2.54
CA GLU A 85 -7.24 -16.71 2.79
C GLU A 85 -5.80 -17.12 2.50
N GLN A 86 -5.23 -16.69 1.37
CA GLN A 86 -3.84 -16.97 1.03
C GLN A 86 -2.85 -16.28 1.97
N LEU A 87 -3.16 -15.05 2.39
CA LEU A 87 -2.35 -14.31 3.35
C LEU A 87 -2.34 -15.01 4.73
N ARG A 88 -3.49 -15.52 5.18
CA ARG A 88 -3.60 -16.34 6.39
C ARG A 88 -2.83 -17.64 6.29
N ALA A 89 -2.96 -18.33 5.15
CA ALA A 89 -2.25 -19.58 4.89
C ALA A 89 -0.72 -19.41 4.89
N TRP A 90 -0.22 -18.24 4.49
CA TRP A 90 1.20 -17.92 4.60
C TRP A 90 1.68 -17.87 6.07
N GLY A 91 0.85 -17.39 7.00
CA GLY A 91 1.15 -17.40 8.44
C GLY A 91 2.23 -16.41 8.91
N GLY A 92 2.72 -15.52 8.03
CA GLY A 92 3.78 -14.56 8.36
C GLY A 92 3.30 -13.19 8.83
N ALA A 93 2.00 -12.91 8.76
CA ALA A 93 1.39 -11.71 9.33
C ALA A 93 0.86 -12.00 10.75
N ASN A 94 1.00 -11.02 11.65
CA ASN A 94 0.55 -11.13 13.04
C ASN A 94 -0.98 -10.92 13.13
N ARG A 95 -1.50 -9.89 12.45
CA ARG A 95 -2.93 -9.64 12.32
C ARG A 95 -3.31 -9.40 10.87
N ILE A 96 -4.48 -9.88 10.48
CA ILE A 96 -5.05 -9.67 9.15
C ILE A 96 -6.47 -9.15 9.32
N HIS A 97 -6.68 -7.90 8.93
CA HIS A 97 -7.98 -7.25 8.90
C HIS A 97 -8.62 -7.48 7.51
N HIS A 98 -9.65 -8.34 7.46
CA HIS A 98 -10.46 -8.49 6.25
C HIS A 98 -11.47 -7.35 6.20
N ALA A 99 -11.08 -6.24 5.64
CA ALA A 99 -11.86 -5.01 5.61
C ALA A 99 -11.48 -4.11 4.43
N SER A 100 -12.40 -3.22 4.05
CA SER A 100 -12.04 -2.07 3.22
C SER A 100 -11.18 -1.09 4.02
N ILE A 101 -10.19 -0.47 3.36
CA ILE A 101 -9.42 0.63 3.94
C ILE A 101 -10.30 1.87 4.20
N LEU A 102 -11.45 1.99 3.52
CA LEU A 102 -12.42 3.05 3.75
C LEU A 102 -13.23 2.84 5.05
N ASP A 103 -13.29 1.60 5.55
CA ASP A 103 -13.99 1.25 6.81
C ASP A 103 -13.04 1.02 7.96
N PHE A 104 -11.74 0.86 7.66
CA PHE A 104 -10.76 0.55 8.67
C PHE A 104 -10.58 1.70 9.67
N GLN A 105 -10.76 1.38 10.93
CA GLN A 105 -10.48 2.27 12.05
C GLN A 105 -9.31 1.71 12.84
N PRO A 106 -8.14 2.37 12.84
CA PRO A 106 -6.99 1.92 13.61
C PRO A 106 -7.31 1.83 15.11
N ASP A 107 -7.12 0.66 15.71
CA ASP A 107 -7.26 0.39 17.15
C ASP A 107 -5.93 0.63 17.92
N ARG A 108 -4.86 0.81 17.17
CA ARG A 108 -3.50 1.13 17.65
C ARG A 108 -2.75 1.92 16.59
N THR A 109 -1.52 2.27 16.89
CA THR A 109 -0.58 2.82 15.89
C THR A 109 0.54 1.82 15.60
N TRP A 110 1.13 1.93 14.40
CA TRP A 110 2.31 1.20 13.95
C TRP A 110 3.44 2.18 13.67
N ASP A 111 4.68 1.75 13.89
CA ASP A 111 5.84 2.61 13.60
C ASP A 111 5.96 2.92 12.11
N ILE A 112 5.51 1.97 11.28
CA ILE A 112 5.55 2.07 9.82
C ILE A 112 4.16 1.72 9.26
N VAL A 113 3.63 2.59 8.41
CA VAL A 113 2.45 2.33 7.58
C VAL A 113 2.89 2.26 6.13
N LEU A 114 2.60 1.16 5.45
CA LEU A 114 2.89 0.97 4.02
C LEU A 114 1.61 0.99 3.21
N ILE A 115 1.64 1.72 2.11
CA ILE A 115 0.64 1.63 1.04
C ILE A 115 1.36 1.58 -0.30
N LYS A 116 1.09 0.53 -1.11
CA LYS A 116 1.78 0.29 -2.38
C LYS A 116 0.81 -0.20 -3.46
N GLY A 117 0.63 0.61 -4.50
CA GLY A 117 -0.24 0.28 -5.64
C GLY A 117 -1.72 0.22 -5.28
N VAL A 118 -2.17 1.02 -4.33
CA VAL A 118 -3.54 1.03 -3.79
C VAL A 118 -4.22 2.39 -3.94
N LEU A 119 -3.54 3.50 -3.60
CA LEU A 119 -4.12 4.85 -3.71
C LEU A 119 -4.54 5.16 -5.14
N ILE A 120 -3.82 4.65 -6.12
CA ILE A 120 -4.16 4.75 -7.55
C ILE A 120 -5.52 4.12 -7.89
N HIS A 121 -6.07 3.28 -7.04
CA HIS A 121 -7.33 2.56 -7.24
C HIS A 121 -8.46 3.03 -6.32
N ILE A 122 -8.20 4.03 -5.48
CA ILE A 122 -9.22 4.65 -4.62
C ILE A 122 -9.97 5.71 -5.40
N ASN A 123 -11.30 5.74 -5.22
CA ASN A 123 -12.09 6.85 -5.72
C ASN A 123 -11.55 8.17 -5.16
N PRO A 124 -11.21 9.16 -5.99
CA PRO A 124 -10.62 10.42 -5.56
C PRO A 124 -11.38 11.15 -4.44
N ASP A 125 -12.70 11.02 -4.40
CA ASP A 125 -13.54 11.65 -3.36
C ASP A 125 -13.27 11.08 -1.95
N PHE A 126 -12.75 9.86 -1.86
CA PHE A 126 -12.43 9.19 -0.61
C PHE A 126 -10.94 9.30 -0.19
N LEU A 127 -10.08 9.84 -1.05
CA LEU A 127 -8.65 10.00 -0.72
C LEU A 127 -8.41 10.78 0.58
N PRO A 128 -9.12 11.90 0.87
CA PRO A 128 -8.93 12.62 2.13
C PRO A 128 -9.18 11.78 3.38
N GLN A 129 -10.13 10.83 3.32
CA GLN A 129 -10.43 9.88 4.40
C GLN A 129 -9.32 8.82 4.53
N VAL A 130 -8.81 8.31 3.39
CA VAL A 130 -7.69 7.33 3.40
C VAL A 130 -6.43 7.98 3.96
N TYR A 131 -6.11 9.20 3.57
CA TYR A 131 -4.96 9.94 4.12
C TYR A 131 -5.06 10.13 5.65
N GLU A 132 -6.27 10.43 6.14
CA GLU A 132 -6.51 10.51 7.59
C GLU A 132 -6.27 9.16 8.27
N SER A 133 -6.73 8.06 7.67
CA SER A 133 -6.52 6.71 8.21
C SER A 133 -5.03 6.34 8.24
N LEU A 134 -4.29 6.58 7.15
CA LEU A 134 -2.84 6.37 7.08
C LEU A 134 -2.10 7.19 8.15
N PHE A 135 -2.46 8.47 8.27
CA PHE A 135 -1.86 9.34 9.26
C PHE A 135 -2.17 8.89 10.69
N ARG A 136 -3.41 8.55 11.01
CA ARG A 136 -3.80 8.07 12.36
C ARG A 136 -3.16 6.73 12.70
N ALA A 137 -3.06 5.81 11.74
CA ALA A 137 -2.42 4.52 11.93
C ALA A 137 -0.91 4.63 12.17
N SER A 138 -0.26 5.66 11.63
CA SER A 138 1.19 5.82 11.74
C SER A 138 1.59 6.43 13.09
N ASN A 139 2.52 5.78 13.77
CA ASN A 139 3.25 6.38 14.88
C ASN A 139 4.41 7.27 14.38
N ARG A 140 5.08 6.86 13.30
CA ARG A 140 6.26 7.57 12.83
C ARG A 140 6.39 7.67 11.30
N TYR A 141 6.39 6.55 10.57
CA TYR A 141 6.66 6.55 9.13
C TYR A 141 5.44 6.19 8.30
N ILE A 142 5.25 6.88 7.16
CA ILE A 142 4.31 6.51 6.12
C ILE A 142 5.10 6.28 4.84
N LEU A 143 5.01 5.08 4.28
CA LEU A 143 5.65 4.65 3.05
C LEU A 143 4.60 4.64 1.94
N VAL A 144 4.78 5.48 0.95
CA VAL A 144 3.89 5.59 -0.21
C VAL A 144 4.63 5.12 -1.44
N VAL A 145 4.11 4.10 -2.13
CA VAL A 145 4.68 3.58 -3.39
C VAL A 145 3.59 3.52 -4.43
N GLU A 146 3.50 4.53 -5.29
CA GLU A 146 2.36 4.72 -6.19
C GLU A 146 2.78 5.26 -7.57
N TYR A 147 1.90 5.15 -8.56
CA TYR A 147 2.11 5.80 -9.85
C TYR A 147 1.92 7.31 -9.68
N TYR A 148 2.95 8.06 -10.03
CA TYR A 148 2.96 9.50 -9.89
C TYR A 148 2.46 10.22 -11.14
N ASN A 149 1.78 11.33 -10.94
CA ASN A 149 1.59 12.39 -11.92
C ASN A 149 1.48 13.73 -11.18
N PRO A 150 2.12 14.83 -11.67
CA PRO A 150 2.10 16.12 -10.97
C PRO A 150 0.70 16.76 -10.92
N THR A 151 -0.19 16.35 -11.80
CA THR A 151 -1.59 16.76 -11.84
C THR A 151 -2.51 15.54 -11.85
N PRO A 152 -3.67 15.58 -11.19
CA PRO A 152 -4.60 14.45 -11.20
C PRO A 152 -4.99 14.03 -12.62
N VAL A 153 -4.89 12.74 -12.92
CA VAL A 153 -5.29 12.16 -14.21
C VAL A 153 -5.88 10.77 -14.01
N GLU A 154 -6.97 10.49 -14.71
CA GLU A 154 -7.55 9.16 -14.83
C GLU A 154 -6.93 8.43 -16.03
N ILE A 155 -6.62 7.15 -15.85
CA ILE A 155 -6.09 6.27 -16.88
C ILE A 155 -7.02 5.08 -17.05
N ILE A 156 -7.32 4.69 -18.29
CA ILE A 156 -8.04 3.44 -18.57
C ILE A 156 -7.18 2.26 -18.11
N TYR A 157 -7.70 1.50 -17.15
CA TYR A 157 -6.99 0.38 -16.56
C TYR A 157 -7.56 -0.95 -17.08
N ARG A 158 -6.81 -1.65 -17.93
CA ARG A 158 -7.20 -2.94 -18.52
C ARG A 158 -8.60 -2.92 -19.14
N GLY A 159 -8.96 -1.82 -19.83
CA GLY A 159 -10.26 -1.64 -20.48
C GLY A 159 -11.35 -1.06 -19.57
N HIS A 160 -11.06 -0.78 -18.30
CA HIS A 160 -12.00 -0.18 -17.35
C HIS A 160 -11.67 1.30 -17.09
N SER A 161 -12.67 2.19 -17.21
CA SER A 161 -12.60 3.57 -16.74
C SER A 161 -12.91 3.66 -15.24
N GLY A 162 -12.51 4.74 -14.59
CA GLY A 162 -12.76 4.96 -13.17
C GLY A 162 -12.03 3.98 -12.24
N ARG A 163 -10.91 3.37 -12.68
CA ARG A 163 -10.22 2.33 -11.90
C ARG A 163 -8.75 2.63 -11.63
N LEU A 164 -8.16 3.60 -12.31
CA LEU A 164 -6.77 4.01 -12.07
C LEU A 164 -6.62 5.53 -12.17
N PHE A 165 -6.14 6.11 -11.08
CA PHE A 165 -5.91 7.55 -10.95
C PHE A 165 -4.45 7.79 -10.56
N LYS A 166 -3.73 8.63 -11.32
CA LYS A 166 -2.37 9.05 -10.96
C LYS A 166 -2.42 10.46 -10.40
N ARG A 167 -1.68 10.70 -9.33
CA ARG A 167 -1.63 11.99 -8.62
C ARG A 167 -0.30 12.14 -7.89
N ASP A 168 -0.07 13.30 -7.30
CA ASP A 168 0.98 13.50 -6.30
C ASP A 168 0.47 13.14 -4.90
N PHE A 169 0.26 11.85 -4.65
CA PHE A 169 -0.27 11.35 -3.38
C PHE A 169 0.58 11.75 -2.16
N ALA A 170 1.90 11.78 -2.33
CA ALA A 170 2.80 12.18 -1.24
C ALA A 170 2.73 13.68 -0.98
N GLY A 171 2.65 14.50 -2.03
CA GLY A 171 2.43 15.94 -1.92
C GLY A 171 1.11 16.26 -1.24
N GLU A 172 0.01 15.59 -1.64
CA GLU A 172 -1.29 15.76 -0.99
C GLU A 172 -1.31 15.39 0.50
N LEU A 173 -0.55 14.35 0.90
CA LEU A 173 -0.34 14.00 2.31
C LEU A 173 0.43 15.09 3.07
N LEU A 174 1.49 15.65 2.48
CA LEU A 174 2.29 16.73 3.07
C LEU A 174 1.49 18.02 3.22
N ASP A 175 0.69 18.37 2.21
CA ASP A 175 -0.19 19.55 2.25
C ASP A 175 -1.26 19.41 3.35
N LYS A 176 -1.82 18.21 3.50
CA LYS A 176 -2.85 17.92 4.52
C LYS A 176 -2.28 17.86 5.94
N PHE A 177 -1.07 17.35 6.11
CA PHE A 177 -0.45 17.12 7.41
C PHE A 177 0.92 17.82 7.55
N PRO A 178 0.95 19.10 7.97
CA PRO A 178 2.19 19.87 8.11
C PRO A 178 3.21 19.29 9.11
N SER A 179 2.83 18.29 9.89
CA SER A 179 3.73 17.53 10.78
C SER A 179 4.44 16.38 10.06
N LEU A 180 4.21 16.16 8.78
CA LEU A 180 4.98 15.22 7.95
C LEU A 180 6.14 15.95 7.29
N ARG A 181 7.26 15.24 7.13
CA ARG A 181 8.39 15.65 6.28
C ARG A 181 8.83 14.51 5.37
N VAL A 182 9.40 14.82 4.23
CA VAL A 182 10.05 13.85 3.38
C VAL A 182 11.40 13.46 3.99
N VAL A 183 11.64 12.16 4.16
CA VAL A 183 12.95 11.60 4.55
C VAL A 183 13.74 11.22 3.32
N ASP A 184 13.09 10.54 2.37
CA ASP A 184 13.71 10.12 1.11
C ASP A 184 12.62 9.82 0.07
N TYR A 185 12.99 9.79 -1.19
CA TYR A 185 12.11 9.43 -2.29
C TYR A 185 12.89 8.89 -3.48
N GLY A 186 12.22 8.23 -4.41
CA GLY A 186 12.84 7.74 -5.63
C GLY A 186 11.84 7.12 -6.59
N PHE A 187 12.39 6.48 -7.61
CA PHE A 187 11.64 5.88 -8.70
C PHE A 187 12.09 4.43 -8.93
N VAL A 188 11.18 3.58 -9.36
CA VAL A 188 11.43 2.22 -9.87
C VAL A 188 10.83 2.08 -11.26
N TRP A 189 11.45 1.24 -12.09
CA TRP A 189 11.20 1.20 -13.53
C TRP A 189 10.83 -0.20 -14.00
N HIS A 190 9.81 -0.30 -14.86
CA HIS A 190 9.35 -1.59 -15.41
C HIS A 190 10.37 -2.26 -16.35
N ARG A 191 11.37 -1.52 -16.85
CA ARG A 191 12.44 -2.06 -17.69
C ARG A 191 13.77 -2.22 -16.96
N ASP A 192 13.76 -2.21 -15.61
CA ASP A 192 14.95 -2.59 -14.84
C ASP A 192 15.37 -4.02 -15.23
N PRO A 193 16.63 -4.24 -15.64
CA PRO A 193 17.05 -5.54 -16.18
C PRO A 193 17.13 -6.65 -15.14
N VAL A 194 17.14 -6.31 -13.84
CA VAL A 194 17.34 -7.27 -12.74
C VAL A 194 16.12 -7.34 -11.84
N PHE A 195 15.58 -6.20 -11.43
CA PHE A 195 14.47 -6.11 -10.48
C PHE A 195 13.35 -5.20 -10.99
N PRO A 196 12.69 -5.58 -12.09
CA PRO A 196 11.62 -4.76 -12.67
C PRO A 196 10.46 -4.59 -11.67
N GLN A 197 9.93 -3.37 -11.62
CA GLN A 197 8.72 -2.98 -10.90
C GLN A 197 7.87 -2.15 -11.85
N ASP A 198 6.57 -2.02 -11.59
CA ASP A 198 5.77 -1.01 -12.27
C ASP A 198 6.38 0.38 -12.06
N ASP A 199 6.22 1.28 -13.06
CA ASP A 199 6.76 2.66 -13.01
C ASP A 199 6.15 3.43 -11.83
N SER A 200 6.74 3.27 -10.67
CA SER A 200 6.25 3.85 -9.42
C SER A 200 7.26 4.78 -8.79
N THR A 201 6.76 5.85 -8.21
CA THR A 201 7.54 6.64 -7.26
C THR A 201 7.33 6.10 -5.85
N TRP A 202 8.37 6.19 -5.04
CA TRP A 202 8.27 5.86 -3.63
C TRP A 202 8.69 7.04 -2.77
N PHE A 203 8.01 7.23 -1.65
CA PHE A 203 8.30 8.26 -0.66
C PHE A 203 8.34 7.65 0.74
N VAL A 204 9.29 8.08 1.54
CA VAL A 204 9.36 7.87 2.98
C VAL A 204 9.00 9.19 3.65
N LEU A 205 7.83 9.23 4.28
CA LEU A 205 7.37 10.37 5.07
C LEU A 205 7.53 10.06 6.55
N GLU A 206 7.98 11.03 7.34
CA GLU A 206 8.15 10.90 8.80
C GLU A 206 7.35 11.96 9.52
N LYS A 207 6.67 11.56 10.59
CA LYS A 207 6.05 12.49 11.54
C LYS A 207 7.12 13.18 12.37
N ILE A 208 7.13 14.51 12.33
CA ILE A 208 7.97 15.33 13.19
C ILE A 208 7.31 15.33 14.58
N ALA A 209 8.04 14.86 15.60
CA ALA A 209 7.60 15.02 16.97
C ALA A 209 7.39 16.52 17.28
N ARG A 210 6.23 16.85 17.82
CA ARG A 210 5.97 18.20 18.35
C ARG A 210 6.67 18.38 19.68
#